data_39ba9fcf8c094aa3cb70238d53880d26
#
_entry.id   39ba9fcf8c094aa3cb70238d53880d26
#
_cell.length_a   1.000
_cell.length_b   1.000
_cell.length_c   1.000
_cell.angle_alpha   90.00
_cell.angle_beta   90.00
_cell.angle_gamma   90.00
#
_symmetry.space_group_name_H-M   'P 1'
#
loop_
_entity.id
_entity.type
_entity.pdbx_description
1 polymer ?
#
loop_
_entity_poly.entity_id
_entity_poly.type
_entity_poly.pdbx_seq_one_letter_code
_entity_poly.pdbx_strand_id
1 'polypeptide(L)'
;MEANLYADEASQITGSIGMLPSASLNEGTRGLYEPIHGSAPDIAGQNKANPIATILSAAMMLLYAFDEKKAAEAILSAVDKVLEAGYRTADLAHGAPALSTTEMTDKIIQAL
;
A
#
# COMPACT_ATOMS: atom_id res chain seq x y z
N MET A 1 -1.50 -19.62 -7.03
CA MET A 1 -2.55 -19.13 -6.11
C MET A 1 -2.38 -17.63 -5.90
N GLU A 2 -3.46 -16.94 -5.86
CA GLU A 2 -3.47 -15.50 -5.67
C GLU A 2 -4.17 -15.16 -4.35
N ALA A 3 -3.61 -14.19 -3.61
CA ALA A 3 -4.17 -13.77 -2.33
C ALA A 3 -4.43 -12.26 -2.37
N ASN A 4 -5.68 -11.86 -2.10
CA ASN A 4 -6.14 -10.47 -2.21
C ASN A 4 -6.69 -9.92 -0.89
N LEU A 5 -6.29 -10.48 0.25
CA LEU A 5 -6.83 -10.09 1.55
C LEU A 5 -6.68 -8.60 1.83
N TYR A 6 -5.47 -8.08 1.67
CA TYR A 6 -5.21 -6.66 1.90
C TYR A 6 -5.76 -5.78 0.78
N ALA A 7 -5.84 -6.31 -0.44
CA ALA A 7 -6.45 -5.59 -1.56
C ALA A 7 -7.94 -5.35 -1.30
N ASP A 8 -8.65 -6.36 -0.82
CA ASP A 8 -10.07 -6.25 -0.50
C ASP A 8 -10.31 -5.24 0.63
N GLU A 9 -9.52 -5.28 1.69
CA GLU A 9 -9.60 -4.31 2.79
C GLU A 9 -9.33 -2.89 2.32
N ALA A 10 -8.25 -2.68 1.57
CA ALA A 10 -7.88 -1.37 1.06
C ALA A 10 -8.95 -0.82 0.13
N SER A 11 -9.53 -1.65 -0.74
CA SER A 11 -10.62 -1.28 -1.64
C SER A 11 -11.87 -0.83 -0.88
N GLN A 12 -12.22 -1.52 0.19
CA GLN A 12 -13.37 -1.14 1.03
C GLN A 12 -13.15 0.20 1.73
N ILE A 13 -11.92 0.48 2.15
CA ILE A 13 -11.61 1.73 2.85
C ILE A 13 -11.57 2.92 1.89
N THR A 14 -10.97 2.78 0.72
CA THR A 14 -10.65 3.90 -0.16
C THR A 14 -11.29 3.86 -1.53
N GLY A 15 -11.56 2.68 -2.08
CA GLY A 15 -12.04 2.52 -3.45
C GLY A 15 -11.04 2.91 -4.53
N SER A 16 -9.76 3.10 -4.21
CA SER A 16 -8.72 3.55 -5.15
C SER A 16 -7.77 2.43 -5.53
N ILE A 17 -7.46 2.32 -6.84
CA ILE A 17 -6.49 1.34 -7.34
C ILE A 17 -5.07 1.60 -6.79
N GLY A 18 -4.75 2.84 -6.43
CA GLY A 18 -3.47 3.18 -5.80
C GLY A 18 -3.27 2.58 -4.41
N MET A 19 -4.33 1.98 -3.86
CA MET A 19 -4.32 1.33 -2.54
C MET A 19 -4.27 -0.20 -2.63
N LEU A 20 -4.31 -0.79 -3.83
CA LEU A 20 -4.50 -2.23 -4.00
C LEU A 20 -3.20 -2.98 -4.24
N PRO A 21 -2.77 -3.85 -3.32
CA PRO A 21 -1.68 -4.79 -3.55
C PRO A 21 -2.18 -6.08 -4.18
N SER A 22 -1.25 -6.87 -4.70
CA SER A 22 -1.53 -8.20 -5.23
C SER A 22 -0.41 -9.17 -4.85
N ALA A 23 -0.77 -10.42 -4.62
CA ALA A 23 0.19 -11.49 -4.36
C ALA A 23 -0.17 -12.72 -5.19
N SER A 24 0.81 -13.24 -5.92
CA SER A 24 0.70 -14.50 -6.66
C SER A 24 1.68 -15.48 -6.03
N LEU A 25 1.16 -16.55 -5.44
CA LEU A 25 1.93 -17.48 -4.64
C LEU A 25 2.12 -18.82 -5.38
N ASN A 26 3.29 -19.44 -5.19
CA ASN A 26 3.50 -20.82 -5.61
C ASN A 26 3.12 -21.78 -4.45
N GLU A 27 3.44 -23.07 -4.59
CA GLU A 27 3.14 -24.08 -3.57
C GLU A 27 3.99 -23.95 -2.30
N GLY A 28 5.10 -23.18 -2.35
CA GLY A 28 5.97 -22.95 -1.21
C GLY A 28 5.80 -21.55 -0.65
N THR A 29 6.91 -20.95 -0.21
CA THR A 29 6.94 -19.61 0.38
C THR A 29 7.29 -18.51 -0.61
N ARG A 30 7.61 -18.89 -1.86
CA ARG A 30 7.99 -17.94 -2.92
C ARG A 30 6.74 -17.36 -3.57
N GLY A 31 6.78 -16.06 -3.86
CA GLY A 31 5.66 -15.39 -4.51
C GLY A 31 6.08 -14.12 -5.22
N LEU A 32 5.16 -13.57 -6.00
CA LEU A 32 5.27 -12.25 -6.61
C LEU A 32 4.32 -11.30 -5.88
N TYR A 33 4.85 -10.20 -5.39
CA TYR A 33 4.10 -9.20 -4.62
C TYR A 33 4.25 -7.85 -5.29
N GLU A 34 3.16 -7.27 -5.73
CA GLU A 34 3.18 -6.02 -6.49
C GLU A 34 1.91 -5.22 -6.29
N PRO A 35 1.95 -3.89 -6.49
CA PRO A 35 0.71 -3.11 -6.58
C PRO A 35 -0.04 -3.46 -7.85
N ILE A 36 -1.36 -3.31 -7.83
CA ILE A 36 -2.20 -3.59 -9.00
C ILE A 36 -2.06 -2.51 -10.07
N HIS A 37 -1.80 -1.26 -9.66
CA HIS A 37 -1.67 -0.14 -10.59
C HIS A 37 -0.43 -0.24 -11.48
N GLY A 38 -0.47 0.46 -12.62
CA GLY A 38 0.67 0.56 -13.53
C GLY A 38 1.75 1.54 -13.04
N SER A 39 2.74 1.79 -13.88
CA SER A 39 3.89 2.62 -13.56
C SER A 39 3.66 4.12 -13.63
N ALA A 40 2.52 4.58 -14.14
CA ALA A 40 2.13 5.99 -14.24
C ALA A 40 3.26 6.88 -14.78
N PRO A 41 3.73 6.66 -16.02
CA PRO A 41 4.91 7.36 -16.54
C PRO A 41 4.73 8.88 -16.64
N ASP A 42 3.50 9.38 -16.71
CA ASP A 42 3.18 10.81 -16.76
C ASP A 42 3.52 11.56 -15.46
N ILE A 43 3.59 10.88 -14.33
CA ILE A 43 3.97 11.47 -13.04
C ILE A 43 5.28 10.92 -12.47
N ALA A 44 5.97 10.07 -13.22
CA ALA A 44 7.25 9.52 -12.79
C ALA A 44 8.26 10.66 -12.54
N GLY A 45 9.00 10.57 -11.43
CA GLY A 45 9.98 11.57 -11.05
C GLY A 45 9.42 12.82 -10.39
N GLN A 46 8.09 12.93 -10.24
CA GLN A 46 7.46 14.12 -9.67
C GLN A 46 7.11 13.99 -8.18
N ASN A 47 7.39 12.85 -7.57
CA ASN A 47 7.11 12.58 -6.15
C ASN A 47 5.62 12.74 -5.81
N LYS A 48 4.72 12.32 -6.72
CA LYS A 48 3.27 12.44 -6.58
C LYS A 48 2.55 11.12 -6.38
N ALA A 49 3.16 10.00 -6.77
CA ALA A 49 2.51 8.69 -6.72
C ALA A 49 2.17 8.29 -5.29
N ASN A 50 1.02 7.63 -5.13
CA ASN A 50 0.60 7.04 -3.85
C ASN A 50 1.45 5.78 -3.58
N PRO A 51 2.24 5.72 -2.49
CA PRO A 51 3.10 4.58 -2.20
C PRO A 51 2.39 3.44 -1.47
N ILE A 52 1.14 3.61 -1.07
CA ILE A 52 0.47 2.69 -0.15
C ILE A 52 0.34 1.28 -0.74
N ALA A 53 -0.03 1.14 -2.02
CA ALA A 53 -0.17 -0.18 -2.64
C ALA A 53 1.16 -0.96 -2.61
N THR A 54 2.28 -0.29 -2.87
CA THR A 54 3.60 -0.91 -2.80
C THR A 54 3.98 -1.30 -1.37
N ILE A 55 3.66 -0.44 -0.40
CA ILE A 55 3.89 -0.71 1.02
C ILE A 55 3.05 -1.93 1.47
N LEU A 56 1.79 -1.98 1.07
CA LEU A 56 0.93 -3.13 1.39
C LEU A 56 1.39 -4.41 0.68
N SER A 57 1.95 -4.30 -0.52
CA SER A 57 2.56 -5.45 -1.20
C SER A 57 3.73 -6.01 -0.40
N ALA A 58 4.54 -5.15 0.19
CA ALA A 58 5.62 -5.57 1.08
C ALA A 58 5.08 -6.24 2.35
N ALA A 59 3.97 -5.74 2.90
CA ALA A 59 3.31 -6.38 4.05
C ALA A 59 2.82 -7.79 3.70
N MET A 60 2.26 -7.98 2.51
CA MET A 60 1.84 -9.30 2.04
C MET A 60 3.03 -10.25 1.89
N MET A 61 4.16 -9.76 1.38
CA MET A 61 5.38 -10.53 1.28
C MET A 61 5.86 -11.00 2.66
N LEU A 62 5.86 -10.10 3.64
CA LEU A 62 6.25 -10.45 5.01
C LEU A 62 5.33 -11.52 5.59
N LEU A 63 4.03 -11.42 5.32
CA LEU A 63 3.05 -12.38 5.83
C LEU A 63 3.19 -13.76 5.16
N TYR A 64 3.21 -13.80 3.82
CA TYR A 64 3.10 -15.07 3.08
C TYR A 64 4.43 -15.74 2.81
N ALA A 65 5.49 -14.97 2.53
CA ALA A 65 6.80 -15.54 2.20
C ALA A 65 7.66 -15.79 3.44
N PHE A 66 7.57 -14.91 4.44
CA PHE A 66 8.46 -14.93 5.59
C PHE A 66 7.75 -15.21 6.92
N ASP A 67 6.44 -15.39 6.89
CA ASP A 67 5.62 -15.66 8.09
C ASP A 67 5.85 -14.61 9.21
N GLU A 68 6.14 -13.37 8.83
CA GLU A 68 6.33 -12.24 9.74
C GLU A 68 5.01 -11.53 9.99
N LYS A 69 4.09 -12.22 10.64
CA LYS A 69 2.71 -11.78 10.84
C LYS A 69 2.62 -10.46 11.61
N LYS A 70 3.41 -10.32 12.68
CA LYS A 70 3.39 -9.10 13.50
C LYS A 70 3.87 -7.88 12.72
N ALA A 71 4.92 -8.05 11.90
CA ALA A 71 5.43 -6.98 11.06
C ALA A 71 4.41 -6.56 10.01
N ALA A 72 3.75 -7.54 9.37
CA ALA A 72 2.71 -7.27 8.39
C ALA A 72 1.53 -6.52 9.02
N GLU A 73 1.06 -6.94 10.18
CA GLU A 73 -0.04 -6.29 10.90
C GLU A 73 0.35 -4.87 11.34
N ALA A 74 1.60 -4.65 11.75
CA ALA A 74 2.08 -3.32 12.13
C ALA A 74 2.03 -2.36 10.94
N ILE A 75 2.42 -2.81 9.75
CA ILE A 75 2.37 -1.99 8.54
C ILE A 75 0.93 -1.66 8.17
N LEU A 76 0.04 -2.64 8.18
CA LEU A 76 -1.37 -2.43 7.87
C LEU A 76 -2.01 -1.45 8.85
N SER A 77 -1.74 -1.61 10.13
CA SER A 77 -2.23 -0.70 11.18
C SER A 77 -1.70 0.72 11.00
N ALA A 78 -0.43 0.87 10.63
CA ALA A 78 0.17 2.19 10.38
C ALA A 78 -0.51 2.90 9.21
N VAL A 79 -0.79 2.17 8.12
CA VAL A 79 -1.52 2.72 6.97
C VAL A 79 -2.92 3.17 7.39
N ASP A 80 -3.64 2.35 8.14
CA ASP A 80 -4.98 2.69 8.62
C ASP A 80 -4.96 3.95 9.48
N LYS A 81 -4.00 4.07 10.39
CA LYS A 81 -3.88 5.26 11.26
C LYS A 81 -3.64 6.53 10.46
N VAL A 82 -2.80 6.47 9.45
CA VAL A 82 -2.50 7.63 8.58
C VAL A 82 -3.75 8.04 7.81
N LEU A 83 -4.47 7.08 7.25
CA LEU A 83 -5.71 7.36 6.51
C LEU A 83 -6.81 7.90 7.42
N GLU A 84 -6.97 7.36 8.63
CA GLU A 84 -7.93 7.87 9.62
C GLU A 84 -7.61 9.31 10.04
N ALA A 85 -6.33 9.68 10.09
CA ALA A 85 -5.90 11.04 10.39
C ALA A 85 -6.18 12.02 9.25
N GLY A 86 -6.61 11.55 8.09
CA GLY A 86 -6.99 12.39 6.97
C GLY A 86 -5.89 12.66 5.95
N TYR A 87 -4.72 12.06 6.11
CA TYR A 87 -3.62 12.26 5.14
C TYR A 87 -3.91 11.54 3.83
N ARG A 88 -3.69 12.24 2.72
CA ARG A 88 -3.97 11.71 1.37
C ARG A 88 -2.91 12.19 0.40
N THR A 89 -2.57 11.34 -0.58
CA THR A 89 -1.83 11.76 -1.78
C THR A 89 -2.80 12.34 -2.81
N ALA A 90 -2.26 12.90 -3.91
CA ALA A 90 -3.07 13.66 -4.88
C ALA A 90 -4.21 12.83 -5.49
N ASP A 91 -4.01 11.54 -5.71
CA ASP A 91 -5.01 10.63 -6.28
C ASP A 91 -6.25 10.47 -5.39
N LEU A 92 -6.12 10.69 -4.08
CA LEU A 92 -7.20 10.54 -3.11
C LEU A 92 -7.69 11.87 -2.53
N ALA A 93 -6.97 12.97 -2.80
CA ALA A 93 -7.22 14.23 -2.09
C ALA A 93 -8.42 15.03 -2.64
N HIS A 94 -8.88 14.74 -3.87
CA HIS A 94 -10.06 15.39 -4.48
C HIS A 94 -10.02 16.93 -4.39
N GLY A 95 -8.85 17.53 -4.69
CA GLY A 95 -8.68 18.97 -4.65
C GLY A 95 -8.24 19.56 -3.31
N ALA A 96 -8.23 18.77 -2.24
CA ALA A 96 -7.67 19.19 -0.96
C ALA A 96 -6.13 19.14 -1.00
N PRO A 97 -5.43 19.79 -0.05
CA PRO A 97 -3.98 19.66 0.03
C PRO A 97 -3.54 18.21 0.11
N ALA A 98 -2.55 17.84 -0.70
CA ALA A 98 -2.09 16.46 -0.83
C ALA A 98 -0.64 16.33 -0.38
N LEU A 99 -0.30 15.16 0.19
CA LEU A 99 1.07 14.80 0.51
C LEU A 99 1.80 14.26 -0.74
N SER A 100 3.10 14.48 -0.81
CA SER A 100 3.95 13.82 -1.79
C SER A 100 4.15 12.34 -1.43
N THR A 101 4.74 11.58 -2.35
CA THR A 101 5.09 10.17 -2.10
C THR A 101 5.97 10.04 -0.86
N THR A 102 7.00 10.87 -0.75
CA THR A 102 7.94 10.86 0.38
C THR A 102 7.25 11.24 1.69
N GLU A 103 6.42 12.28 1.67
CA GLU A 103 5.69 12.73 2.87
C GLU A 103 4.72 11.66 3.37
N MET A 104 3.98 11.02 2.47
CA MET A 104 3.08 9.93 2.84
C MET A 104 3.84 8.76 3.44
N THR A 105 4.95 8.37 2.84
CA THR A 105 5.81 7.30 3.36
C THR A 105 6.33 7.63 4.76
N ASP A 106 6.77 8.86 4.98
CA ASP A 106 7.25 9.31 6.29
C ASP A 106 6.15 9.24 7.35
N LYS A 107 4.91 9.63 7.00
CA LYS A 107 3.77 9.53 7.92
C LYS A 107 3.50 8.08 8.33
N ILE A 108 3.58 7.16 7.39
CA ILE A 108 3.38 5.73 7.67
C ILE A 108 4.50 5.21 8.57
N ILE A 109 5.74 5.58 8.30
CA ILE A 109 6.88 5.18 9.14
C ILE A 109 6.69 5.68 10.57
N GLN A 110 6.27 6.92 10.75
CA GLN A 110 6.02 7.50 12.08
C GLN A 110 4.89 6.80 12.83
N ALA A 111 3.97 6.16 12.13
CA ALA A 111 2.83 5.47 12.73
C ALA A 111 3.11 4.01 13.10
N LEU A 112 4.27 3.49 12.69
CA LEU A 112 4.67 2.11 13.01
C LEU A 112 4.87 1.88 14.50
#